data_acc47ce0afc4465c6ebe66fdafba73a8
#
_entry.id   acc47ce0afc4465c6ebe66fdafba73a8
#
_cell.length_a   1.000
_cell.length_b   1.000
_cell.length_c   1.000
_cell.angle_alpha   90.00
_cell.angle_beta   90.00
_cell.angle_gamma   90.00
#
_symmetry.space_group_name_H-M   'P 1'
#
loop_
_entity.id
_entity.type
_entity.pdbx_description
1 polymer ?
#
loop_
_entity_poly.entity_id
_entity_poly.type
_entity_poly.pdbx_seq_one_letter_code
_entity_poly.pdbx_strand_id
1 'polypeptide(L)'
;VYGLVLLYLLAPVKEKRPILPACACVVTLCLSALLTAKTVQRQDLALTVLDVGQGQSVVVTSQKSRALIDCGGTKRPGDTAATYLQSIGSSDVDLFVLTHFHEDHAGGVPELLDRVKVGAIAAPDVDQDSPLRQEIEAQAAEQGIPIHYVTETCQVALGQAQLTLYAPVGSGGESNEQCVSV
;
A
#
# COMPACT_ATOMS: atom_id res chain seq x y z
N VAL A 1 15.13 2.21 -29.51
CA VAL A 1 14.85 3.60 -29.92
C VAL A 1 16.15 4.34 -30.21
N TYR A 2 17.14 4.40 -29.29
CA TYR A 2 18.40 5.15 -29.49
C TYR A 2 19.19 4.69 -30.72
N GLY A 3 19.26 3.36 -30.99
CA GLY A 3 19.94 2.81 -32.17
C GLY A 3 19.30 3.25 -33.49
N LEU A 4 17.98 3.42 -33.56
CA LEU A 4 17.25 3.88 -34.72
C LEU A 4 17.46 5.40 -34.95
N VAL A 5 17.53 6.17 -33.87
CA VAL A 5 17.86 7.60 -33.95
C VAL A 5 19.28 7.78 -34.45
N LEU A 6 20.23 7.00 -33.94
CA LEU A 6 21.63 7.04 -34.40
C LEU A 6 21.76 6.64 -35.88
N LEU A 7 21.06 5.56 -36.30
CA LEU A 7 21.01 5.15 -37.71
C LEU A 7 20.44 6.24 -38.61
N TYR A 8 19.38 6.92 -38.20
CA TYR A 8 18.78 8.04 -38.91
C TYR A 8 19.75 9.22 -39.05
N LEU A 9 20.50 9.52 -37.97
CA LEU A 9 21.47 10.63 -38.00
C LEU A 9 22.65 10.35 -38.90
N LEU A 10 23.11 9.12 -38.98
CA LEU A 10 24.29 8.69 -39.74
C LEU A 10 23.96 8.34 -41.19
N ALA A 11 22.69 8.07 -41.54
CA ALA A 11 22.29 7.68 -42.89
C ALA A 11 22.41 8.83 -43.92
N PRO A 12 22.83 8.55 -45.18
CA PRO A 12 22.85 9.54 -46.26
C PRO A 12 21.44 10.09 -46.53
N VAL A 13 21.36 11.36 -46.96
CA VAL A 13 20.07 12.04 -47.17
C VAL A 13 19.12 11.30 -48.12
N LYS A 14 19.64 10.58 -49.11
CA LYS A 14 18.84 9.77 -50.05
C LYS A 14 18.18 8.56 -49.42
N GLU A 15 18.76 8.00 -48.35
CA GLU A 15 18.27 6.79 -47.68
C GLU A 15 17.38 7.10 -46.44
N LYS A 16 17.26 8.39 -46.08
CA LYS A 16 16.46 8.80 -44.91
C LYS A 16 14.94 8.64 -45.07
N ARG A 17 14.44 8.62 -46.29
CA ARG A 17 12.99 8.55 -46.57
C ARG A 17 12.29 7.31 -46.02
N PRO A 18 12.84 6.08 -46.13
CA PRO A 18 12.22 4.89 -45.54
C PRO A 18 12.43 4.78 -44.00
N ILE A 19 13.46 5.44 -43.45
CA ILE A 19 13.82 5.35 -42.03
C ILE A 19 12.82 6.13 -41.16
N LEU A 20 12.34 7.29 -41.64
CA LEU A 20 11.35 8.10 -40.90
C LEU A 20 10.06 7.34 -40.58
N PRO A 21 9.34 6.69 -41.53
CA PRO A 21 8.15 5.91 -41.22
C PRO A 21 8.46 4.69 -40.34
N ALA A 22 9.61 4.05 -40.51
CA ALA A 22 10.02 2.95 -39.67
C ALA A 22 10.23 3.37 -38.19
N CYS A 23 10.90 4.54 -37.99
CA CYS A 23 11.04 5.12 -36.65
C CYS A 23 9.67 5.48 -36.03
N ALA A 24 8.79 6.09 -36.83
CA ALA A 24 7.43 6.41 -36.36
C ALA A 24 6.64 5.16 -35.94
N CYS A 25 6.69 4.08 -36.73
CA CYS A 25 6.05 2.80 -36.38
C CYS A 25 6.60 2.22 -35.08
N VAL A 26 7.92 2.19 -34.89
CA VAL A 26 8.53 1.68 -33.65
C VAL A 26 8.13 2.52 -32.44
N VAL A 27 8.15 3.85 -32.56
CA VAL A 27 7.73 4.73 -31.46
C VAL A 27 6.25 4.51 -31.12
N THR A 28 5.39 4.39 -32.14
CA THR A 28 3.97 4.14 -31.93
C THR A 28 3.73 2.78 -31.26
N LEU A 29 4.42 1.73 -31.69
CA LEU A 29 4.35 0.41 -31.07
C LEU A 29 4.85 0.42 -29.62
N CYS A 30 5.98 1.08 -29.35
CA CYS A 30 6.48 1.21 -27.98
C CYS A 30 5.50 2.01 -27.10
N LEU A 31 4.92 3.09 -27.61
CA LEU A 31 3.94 3.89 -26.88
C LEU A 31 2.66 3.09 -26.62
N SER A 32 2.13 2.37 -27.63
CA SER A 32 0.96 1.52 -27.46
C SER A 32 1.21 0.40 -26.46
N ALA A 33 2.37 -0.25 -26.52
CA ALA A 33 2.76 -1.28 -25.56
C ALA A 33 2.86 -0.74 -24.12
N LEU A 34 3.43 0.46 -23.94
CA LEU A 34 3.50 1.13 -22.63
C LEU A 34 2.11 1.51 -22.10
N LEU A 35 1.23 2.01 -22.97
CA LEU A 35 -0.14 2.37 -22.58
C LEU A 35 -0.95 1.12 -22.25
N THR A 36 -0.82 0.04 -23.01
CA THR A 36 -1.47 -1.25 -22.73
C THR A 36 -0.93 -1.87 -21.44
N ALA A 37 0.37 -1.86 -21.21
CA ALA A 37 0.96 -2.35 -19.96
C ALA A 37 0.42 -1.59 -18.75
N LYS A 38 0.33 -0.25 -18.84
CA LYS A 38 -0.26 0.57 -17.76
C LYS A 38 -1.74 0.29 -17.52
N THR A 39 -2.51 -0.02 -18.57
CA THR A 39 -3.94 -0.37 -18.43
C THR A 39 -4.15 -1.77 -17.87
N VAL A 40 -3.33 -2.74 -18.28
CA VAL A 40 -3.39 -4.13 -17.79
C VAL A 40 -2.91 -4.23 -16.33
N GLN A 41 -1.94 -3.39 -15.93
CA GLN A 41 -1.47 -3.34 -14.54
C GLN A 41 -2.40 -2.58 -13.59
N ARG A 42 -3.42 -1.90 -14.07
CA ARG A 42 -4.47 -1.32 -13.23
C ARG A 42 -5.43 -2.43 -12.80
N GLN A 43 -5.05 -3.14 -11.75
CA GLN A 43 -6.01 -3.98 -11.04
C GLN A 43 -6.98 -3.05 -10.31
N ASP A 44 -8.28 -3.27 -10.52
CA ASP A 44 -9.32 -2.47 -9.86
C ASP A 44 -9.28 -2.70 -8.34
N LEU A 45 -8.88 -3.90 -7.92
CA LEU A 45 -8.64 -4.29 -6.54
C LEU A 45 -7.55 -5.37 -6.48
N ALA A 46 -6.56 -5.20 -5.60
CA ALA A 46 -5.58 -6.23 -5.29
C ALA A 46 -5.39 -6.34 -3.77
N LEU A 47 -5.31 -7.57 -3.29
CA LEU A 47 -4.88 -7.90 -1.94
C LEU A 47 -3.53 -8.62 -2.01
N THR A 48 -2.57 -8.13 -1.25
CA THR A 48 -1.24 -8.73 -1.15
C THR A 48 -0.94 -9.04 0.31
N VAL A 49 -0.82 -10.33 0.62
CA VAL A 49 -0.37 -10.79 1.93
C VAL A 49 1.15 -10.81 1.93
N LEU A 50 1.77 -10.11 2.87
CA LEU A 50 3.22 -10.00 2.98
C LEU A 50 3.78 -11.16 3.82
N ASP A 51 4.97 -11.66 3.44
CA ASP A 51 5.69 -12.66 4.26
C ASP A 51 6.41 -11.94 5.41
N VAL A 52 5.70 -11.79 6.51
CA VAL A 52 6.20 -11.21 7.76
C VAL A 52 6.58 -12.26 8.82
N GLY A 53 6.57 -13.54 8.45
CA GLY A 53 6.78 -14.67 9.36
C GLY A 53 5.54 -14.96 10.18
N GLN A 54 5.71 -15.15 11.50
CA GLN A 54 4.56 -15.33 12.40
C GLN A 54 3.96 -13.96 12.70
N GLY A 55 2.85 -13.65 12.06
CA GLY A 55 2.15 -12.38 12.17
C GLY A 55 1.32 -12.06 10.94
N GLN A 56 0.79 -10.85 10.87
CA GLN A 56 -0.08 -10.40 9.80
C GLN A 56 0.33 -9.04 9.24
N SER A 57 0.33 -8.95 7.90
CA SER A 57 0.42 -7.68 7.18
C SER A 57 -0.17 -7.87 5.79
N VAL A 58 -1.22 -7.11 5.46
CA VAL A 58 -1.95 -7.22 4.20
C VAL A 58 -2.10 -5.85 3.57
N VAL A 59 -1.60 -5.70 2.35
CA VAL A 59 -1.79 -4.48 1.56
C VAL A 59 -2.97 -4.64 0.62
N VAL A 60 -3.91 -3.73 0.71
CA VAL A 60 -5.06 -3.62 -0.19
C VAL A 60 -4.85 -2.41 -1.09
N THR A 61 -4.89 -2.62 -2.40
CA THR A 61 -4.78 -1.53 -3.37
C THR A 61 -6.01 -1.48 -4.24
N SER A 62 -6.58 -0.29 -4.43
CA SER A 62 -7.65 -0.04 -5.38
C SER A 62 -7.33 1.23 -6.14
N GLN A 63 -6.98 1.09 -7.41
CA GLN A 63 -6.48 2.16 -8.27
C GLN A 63 -5.24 2.86 -7.67
N LYS A 64 -5.40 4.08 -7.15
CA LYS A 64 -4.33 4.84 -6.50
C LYS A 64 -4.42 4.82 -4.98
N SER A 65 -5.53 4.32 -4.43
CA SER A 65 -5.76 4.24 -2.99
C SER A 65 -5.22 2.95 -2.42
N ARG A 66 -4.70 3.03 -1.19
CA ARG A 66 -4.05 1.91 -0.49
C ARG A 66 -4.51 1.87 0.94
N ALA A 67 -4.80 0.66 1.40
CA ALA A 67 -4.94 0.37 2.81
C ALA A 67 -3.91 -0.68 3.21
N LEU A 68 -3.44 -0.59 4.44
CA LEU A 68 -2.64 -1.62 5.08
C LEU A 68 -3.45 -2.17 6.26
N ILE A 69 -3.53 -3.48 6.37
CA ILE A 69 -4.21 -4.17 7.47
C ILE A 69 -3.15 -4.92 8.24
N ASP A 70 -2.93 -4.53 9.47
CA ASP A 70 -1.88 -4.97 10.37
C ASP A 70 -0.44 -4.77 9.82
N CYS A 71 0.49 -4.71 10.73
CA CYS A 71 1.91 -4.62 10.43
C CYS A 71 2.70 -5.27 11.58
N GLY A 72 2.50 -6.57 11.80
CA GLY A 72 3.18 -7.32 12.83
C GLY A 72 3.81 -8.60 12.31
N GLY A 73 4.74 -9.16 13.08
CA GLY A 73 5.40 -10.41 12.74
C GLY A 73 6.87 -10.46 13.09
N THR A 74 7.50 -11.61 12.78
CA THR A 74 8.89 -11.90 13.18
C THR A 74 9.95 -11.52 12.15
N LYS A 75 9.55 -11.13 10.93
CA LYS A 75 10.45 -10.79 9.82
C LYS A 75 10.42 -9.30 9.48
N ARG A 76 10.71 -8.44 10.47
CA ARG A 76 10.77 -6.98 10.29
C ARG A 76 9.55 -6.44 9.49
N PRO A 77 8.34 -6.58 10.03
CA PRO A 77 7.12 -6.30 9.29
C PRO A 77 7.01 -4.85 8.79
N GLY A 78 7.48 -3.88 9.57
CA GLY A 78 7.51 -2.47 9.17
C GLY A 78 8.37 -2.22 7.93
N ASP A 79 9.59 -2.76 7.93
CA ASP A 79 10.52 -2.68 6.78
C ASP A 79 9.95 -3.42 5.55
N THR A 80 9.37 -4.60 5.76
CA THR A 80 8.76 -5.41 4.69
C THR A 80 7.60 -4.67 4.03
N ALA A 81 6.68 -4.11 4.82
CA ALA A 81 5.54 -3.34 4.31
C ALA A 81 5.99 -2.06 3.57
N ALA A 82 6.91 -1.29 4.16
CA ALA A 82 7.46 -0.08 3.54
C ALA A 82 8.18 -0.40 2.21
N THR A 83 8.99 -1.46 2.18
CA THR A 83 9.71 -1.89 0.96
C THR A 83 8.74 -2.36 -0.12
N TYR A 84 7.70 -3.12 0.24
CA TYR A 84 6.68 -3.52 -0.71
C TYR A 84 5.95 -2.31 -1.31
N LEU A 85 5.49 -1.36 -0.47
CA LEU A 85 4.84 -0.14 -0.93
C LEU A 85 5.74 0.65 -1.90
N GLN A 86 7.03 0.81 -1.58
CA GLN A 86 8.00 1.45 -2.47
C GLN A 86 8.15 0.69 -3.81
N SER A 87 8.13 -0.64 -3.79
CA SER A 87 8.25 -1.47 -5.00
C SER A 87 7.09 -1.28 -5.97
N ILE A 88 5.90 -0.97 -5.47
CA ILE A 88 4.71 -0.62 -6.28
C ILE A 88 4.60 0.88 -6.58
N GLY A 89 5.65 1.65 -6.27
CA GLY A 89 5.75 3.06 -6.56
C GLY A 89 4.96 3.96 -5.62
N SER A 90 4.81 3.56 -4.35
CA SER A 90 4.14 4.35 -3.33
C SER A 90 5.00 4.52 -2.08
N SER A 91 4.80 5.64 -1.40
CA SER A 91 5.35 5.94 -0.07
C SER A 91 4.26 6.37 0.94
N ASP A 92 3.00 6.13 0.57
CA ASP A 92 1.83 6.55 1.34
C ASP A 92 0.79 5.44 1.41
N VAL A 93 0.00 5.46 2.48
CA VAL A 93 -1.15 4.61 2.76
C VAL A 93 -2.29 5.53 3.20
N ASP A 94 -3.44 5.44 2.53
CA ASP A 94 -4.60 6.29 2.86
C ASP A 94 -5.22 5.89 4.20
N LEU A 95 -5.31 4.57 4.44
CA LEU A 95 -5.87 3.99 5.67
C LEU A 95 -4.99 2.86 6.18
N PHE A 96 -4.60 2.94 7.44
CA PHE A 96 -4.00 1.83 8.15
C PHE A 96 -5.01 1.26 9.15
N VAL A 97 -5.32 -0.02 9.04
CA VAL A 97 -6.24 -0.72 9.95
C VAL A 97 -5.45 -1.63 10.86
N LEU A 98 -5.54 -1.39 12.16
CA LEU A 98 -5.07 -2.31 13.18
C LEU A 98 -6.24 -3.17 13.64
N THR A 99 -6.07 -4.48 13.56
CA THR A 99 -7.08 -5.41 14.11
C THR A 99 -7.02 -5.43 15.62
N HIS A 100 -5.81 -5.43 16.20
CA HIS A 100 -5.54 -5.30 17.64
C HIS A 100 -4.06 -4.96 17.88
N PHE A 101 -3.65 -4.79 19.16
CA PHE A 101 -2.32 -4.24 19.52
C PHE A 101 -1.28 -5.31 19.94
N HIS A 102 -1.44 -6.59 19.59
CA HIS A 102 -0.41 -7.59 19.84
C HIS A 102 0.77 -7.45 18.88
N GLU A 103 1.96 -7.88 19.30
CA GLU A 103 3.21 -7.79 18.53
C GLU A 103 3.13 -8.41 17.13
N ASP A 104 2.42 -9.51 16.98
CA ASP A 104 2.25 -10.21 15.71
C ASP A 104 1.27 -9.50 14.74
N HIS A 105 0.62 -8.42 15.18
CA HIS A 105 -0.27 -7.57 14.38
C HIS A 105 0.18 -6.09 14.33
N ALA A 106 0.77 -5.59 15.40
CA ALA A 106 1.11 -4.17 15.55
C ALA A 106 2.61 -3.89 15.72
N GLY A 107 3.45 -4.92 15.98
CA GLY A 107 4.85 -4.72 16.37
C GLY A 107 5.74 -4.01 15.36
N GLY A 108 5.37 -3.97 14.09
CA GLY A 108 6.12 -3.22 13.05
C GLY A 108 5.60 -1.82 12.79
N VAL A 109 4.56 -1.38 13.49
CA VAL A 109 3.93 -0.07 13.24
C VAL A 109 4.88 1.09 13.49
N PRO A 110 5.66 1.13 14.59
CA PRO A 110 6.62 2.21 14.81
C PRO A 110 7.62 2.35 13.66
N GLU A 111 8.22 1.25 13.20
CA GLU A 111 9.14 1.25 12.05
C GLU A 111 8.44 1.66 10.74
N LEU A 112 7.18 1.27 10.55
CA LEU A 112 6.39 1.65 9.39
C LEU A 112 6.14 3.17 9.34
N LEU A 113 5.70 3.76 10.45
CA LEU A 113 5.38 5.19 10.56
C LEU A 113 6.59 6.10 10.31
N ASP A 114 7.81 5.62 10.57
CA ASP A 114 9.04 6.34 10.25
C ASP A 114 9.32 6.41 8.73
N ARG A 115 8.73 5.53 7.93
CA ARG A 115 9.07 5.34 6.51
C ARG A 115 7.94 5.59 5.55
N VAL A 116 6.70 5.50 6.01
CA VAL A 116 5.48 5.56 5.19
C VAL A 116 4.55 6.63 5.75
N LYS A 117 4.05 7.48 4.89
CA LYS A 117 3.02 8.45 5.27
C LYS A 117 1.68 7.72 5.40
N VAL A 118 1.04 7.84 6.55
CA VAL A 118 -0.27 7.26 6.83
C VAL A 118 -1.31 8.37 6.93
N GLY A 119 -2.40 8.26 6.17
CA GLY A 119 -3.46 9.24 6.15
C GLY A 119 -4.34 9.20 7.40
N ALA A 120 -4.71 8.00 7.83
CA ALA A 120 -5.46 7.76 9.06
C ALA A 120 -5.21 6.33 9.56
N ILE A 121 -5.38 6.13 10.88
CA ILE A 121 -5.36 4.83 11.51
C ILE A 121 -6.78 4.50 12.00
N ALA A 122 -7.27 3.29 11.71
CA ALA A 122 -8.46 2.73 12.31
C ALA A 122 -8.06 1.59 13.24
N ALA A 123 -8.52 1.58 14.48
CA ALA A 123 -8.13 0.60 15.49
C ALA A 123 -9.28 0.30 16.45
N PRO A 124 -9.28 -0.83 17.17
CA PRO A 124 -10.20 -1.06 18.28
C PRO A 124 -9.79 -0.21 19.50
N ASP A 125 -10.76 0.14 20.35
CA ASP A 125 -10.46 0.80 21.63
C ASP A 125 -10.25 -0.22 22.75
N VAL A 126 -9.18 -1.00 22.63
CA VAL A 126 -8.78 -2.07 23.56
C VAL A 126 -7.30 -1.91 23.96
N ASP A 127 -6.86 -2.63 24.98
CA ASP A 127 -5.46 -2.68 25.42
C ASP A 127 -4.88 -1.31 25.79
N GLN A 128 -5.64 -0.46 26.49
CA GLN A 128 -5.24 0.92 26.86
C GLN A 128 -3.94 0.97 27.67
N ASP A 129 -3.62 -0.09 28.42
CA ASP A 129 -2.40 -0.22 29.22
C ASP A 129 -1.22 -0.81 28.42
N SER A 130 -1.42 -1.19 27.16
CA SER A 130 -0.36 -1.75 26.31
C SER A 130 0.72 -0.71 25.99
N PRO A 131 2.00 -0.98 26.31
CA PRO A 131 3.10 -0.09 25.94
C PRO A 131 3.18 0.16 24.43
N LEU A 132 2.92 -0.89 23.63
CA LEU A 132 2.95 -0.80 22.16
C LEU A 132 1.83 0.13 21.64
N ARG A 133 0.61 0.03 22.20
CA ARG A 133 -0.47 0.96 21.86
C ARG A 133 -0.08 2.41 22.17
N GLN A 134 0.45 2.65 23.38
CA GLN A 134 0.86 3.99 23.80
C GLN A 134 1.97 4.56 22.92
N GLU A 135 2.93 3.73 22.49
CA GLU A 135 4.00 4.11 21.55
C GLU A 135 3.40 4.52 20.18
N ILE A 136 2.51 3.70 19.62
CA ILE A 136 1.84 3.97 18.34
C ILE A 136 1.02 5.25 18.42
N GLU A 137 0.24 5.44 19.49
CA GLU A 137 -0.57 6.65 19.69
C GLU A 137 0.30 7.91 19.81
N ALA A 138 1.40 7.83 20.54
CA ALA A 138 2.35 8.94 20.70
C ALA A 138 3.00 9.33 19.37
N GLN A 139 3.47 8.34 18.60
CA GLN A 139 4.09 8.58 17.31
C GLN A 139 3.07 9.11 16.27
N ALA A 140 1.85 8.56 16.26
CA ALA A 140 0.78 9.07 15.40
C ALA A 140 0.44 10.54 15.74
N ALA A 141 0.37 10.89 17.03
CA ALA A 141 0.11 12.25 17.47
C ALA A 141 1.25 13.21 17.07
N GLU A 142 2.52 12.79 17.19
CA GLU A 142 3.69 13.56 16.75
C GLU A 142 3.66 13.85 15.25
N GLN A 143 3.22 12.88 14.45
CA GLN A 143 3.11 13.01 12.99
C GLN A 143 1.78 13.63 12.52
N GLY A 144 0.86 13.91 13.44
CA GLY A 144 -0.46 14.46 13.13
C GLY A 144 -1.39 13.48 12.41
N ILE A 145 -1.19 12.17 12.61
CA ILE A 145 -2.01 11.11 12.03
C ILE A 145 -3.25 10.90 12.91
N PRO A 146 -4.47 11.07 12.40
CA PRO A 146 -5.68 10.82 13.17
C PRO A 146 -5.88 9.32 13.42
N ILE A 147 -6.25 8.97 14.66
CA ILE A 147 -6.66 7.62 15.03
C ILE A 147 -8.17 7.61 15.24
N HIS A 148 -8.87 6.73 14.54
CA HIS A 148 -10.30 6.51 14.64
C HIS A 148 -10.57 5.15 15.31
N TYR A 149 -11.16 5.18 16.48
CA TYR A 149 -11.56 3.95 17.16
C TYR A 149 -12.88 3.43 16.60
N VAL A 150 -12.83 2.18 16.12
CA VAL A 150 -13.97 1.52 15.48
C VAL A 150 -14.89 0.94 16.58
N THR A 151 -15.88 1.71 16.96
CA THR A 151 -16.89 1.32 17.97
C THR A 151 -18.19 0.80 17.34
N GLU A 152 -18.40 1.08 16.06
CA GLU A 152 -19.53 0.62 15.27
C GLU A 152 -19.05 0.16 13.89
N THR A 153 -19.77 -0.77 13.29
CA THR A 153 -19.47 -1.21 11.91
C THR A 153 -19.59 -0.03 10.96
N CYS A 154 -18.52 0.25 10.23
CA CYS A 154 -18.47 1.36 9.30
C CYS A 154 -17.88 0.93 7.94
N GLN A 155 -18.13 1.76 6.93
CA GLN A 155 -17.64 1.54 5.57
C GLN A 155 -16.72 2.68 5.16
N VAL A 156 -15.54 2.33 4.64
CA VAL A 156 -14.55 3.28 4.17
C VAL A 156 -14.32 3.06 2.68
N ALA A 157 -14.41 4.13 1.90
CA ALA A 157 -14.11 4.08 0.47
C ALA A 157 -12.58 4.00 0.26
N LEU A 158 -12.15 3.07 -0.59
CA LEU A 158 -10.76 2.90 -1.00
C LEU A 158 -10.70 2.88 -2.53
N GLY A 159 -10.53 4.03 -3.16
CA GLY A 159 -10.60 4.17 -4.60
C GLY A 159 -11.98 3.80 -5.14
N GLN A 160 -12.09 2.70 -5.90
CA GLN A 160 -13.37 2.14 -6.36
C GLN A 160 -13.86 0.98 -5.48
N ALA A 161 -13.03 0.51 -4.55
CA ALA A 161 -13.41 -0.50 -3.58
C ALA A 161 -14.01 0.13 -2.32
N GLN A 162 -14.65 -0.70 -1.52
CA GLN A 162 -15.17 -0.35 -0.21
C GLN A 162 -14.68 -1.37 0.80
N LEU A 163 -14.10 -0.89 1.88
CA LEU A 163 -13.73 -1.70 3.04
C LEU A 163 -14.85 -1.59 4.08
N THR A 164 -15.29 -2.71 4.61
CA THR A 164 -16.21 -2.72 5.76
C THR A 164 -15.42 -3.11 7.00
N LEU A 165 -15.32 -2.19 7.94
CA LEU A 165 -14.69 -2.41 9.24
C LEU A 165 -15.78 -2.83 10.22
N TYR A 166 -15.69 -4.05 10.71
CA TYR A 166 -16.61 -4.56 11.72
C TYR A 166 -16.07 -4.26 13.11
N ALA A 167 -16.87 -3.59 13.92
CA ALA A 167 -16.52 -3.32 15.30
C ALA A 167 -16.34 -4.62 16.10
N PRO A 168 -15.50 -4.60 17.15
CA PRO A 168 -15.37 -5.71 18.08
C PRO A 168 -16.72 -6.15 18.64
N VAL A 169 -16.96 -7.46 18.72
CA VAL A 169 -18.19 -8.02 19.26
C VAL A 169 -17.93 -8.51 20.69
N GLY A 170 -18.50 -7.84 21.67
CA GLY A 170 -18.42 -8.23 23.08
C GLY A 170 -17.79 -7.18 23.99
N SER A 171 -18.09 -7.27 25.27
CA SER A 171 -17.54 -6.41 26.32
C SER A 171 -16.86 -7.27 27.38
N GLY A 172 -15.57 -7.49 27.24
CA GLY A 172 -14.74 -8.19 28.22
C GLY A 172 -14.34 -9.60 27.78
N GLY A 173 -13.15 -9.72 27.27
CA GLY A 173 -12.45 -10.93 26.84
C GLY A 173 -10.98 -10.58 26.57
N GLU A 174 -10.21 -11.55 26.13
CA GLU A 174 -8.85 -11.30 25.65
C GLU A 174 -8.91 -10.41 24.39
N SER A 175 -7.86 -9.60 24.13
CA SER A 175 -7.84 -8.66 23.02
C SER A 175 -8.04 -9.33 21.65
N ASN A 176 -7.72 -10.61 21.51
CA ASN A 176 -8.02 -11.41 20.31
C ASN A 176 -9.54 -11.59 20.05
N GLU A 177 -10.38 -11.48 21.09
CA GLU A 177 -11.85 -11.55 20.95
C GLU A 177 -12.46 -10.18 20.66
N GLN A 178 -11.68 -9.11 20.84
CA GLN A 178 -12.08 -7.72 20.66
C GLN A 178 -11.34 -7.05 19.50
N CYS A 179 -11.14 -7.77 18.41
CA CYS A 179 -10.46 -7.25 17.24
C CYS A 179 -11.42 -6.60 16.23
N VAL A 180 -10.91 -5.60 15.49
CA VAL A 180 -11.57 -5.11 14.28
C VAL A 180 -11.38 -6.16 13.17
N SER A 181 -12.48 -6.52 12.50
CA SER A 181 -12.44 -7.36 11.29
C SER A 181 -12.67 -6.51 10.04
N VAL A 182 -12.06 -6.91 8.92
CA VAL A 182 -12.11 -6.17 7.64
C VAL A 182 -12.64 -7.05 6.53
#